data_42952736d3137facf14452396e255179
#
_entry.id   42952736d3137facf14452396e255179
#
_cell.length_a   1.000
_cell.length_b   1.000
_cell.length_c   1.000
_cell.angle_alpha   90.00
_cell.angle_beta   90.00
_cell.angle_gamma   90.00
#
_symmetry.space_group_name_H-M   'P 1'
#
loop_
_entity.id
_entity.type
_entity.pdbx_description
1 polymer ?
#
loop_
_entity_poly.entity_id
_entity_poly.type
_entity_poly.pdbx_seq_one_letter_code
_entity_poly.pdbx_strand_id
1 'polypeptide(L)'
;MLFRSPFNFADALLGVLAQRLARRVCGACSVKEEAAEEELEALALEYCADSSLHPADVLAHWQSQANGPILLARAQGCAECANSGYNGRVGLYELFAADRKTRALMQKKGAIEELQEAARAAGMSTLRQSGIEKIVGGLTDLKQVRAVCG
;
A
#
# COMPACT_ATOMS: atom_id res chain seq x y z
N MET A 1 -34.76 7.55 -1.61
CA MET A 1 -34.12 8.23 -2.76
C MET A 1 -33.35 9.49 -2.29
N LEU A 2 -32.41 9.31 -1.32
CA LEU A 2 -31.78 10.39 -0.56
C LEU A 2 -30.42 10.87 -1.11
N PHE A 3 -29.88 10.25 -2.15
CA PHE A 3 -28.50 10.53 -2.64
C PHE A 3 -28.42 11.16 -4.04
N ARG A 4 -29.45 11.91 -4.46
CA ARG A 4 -29.43 12.60 -5.75
C ARG A 4 -28.64 13.92 -5.75
N SER A 5 -28.23 14.44 -4.60
CA SER A 5 -27.47 15.69 -4.51
C SER A 5 -26.02 15.41 -4.11
N PRO A 6 -25.03 15.88 -4.89
CA PRO A 6 -23.61 15.82 -4.51
C PRO A 6 -23.33 16.44 -3.14
N PHE A 7 -24.10 17.44 -2.75
CA PHE A 7 -24.01 18.10 -1.45
C PHE A 7 -24.32 17.15 -0.30
N ASN A 8 -25.46 16.45 -0.35
CA ASN A 8 -25.86 15.53 0.71
C ASN A 8 -24.88 14.35 0.82
N PHE A 9 -24.34 13.87 -0.31
CA PHE A 9 -23.35 12.81 -0.33
C PHE A 9 -22.03 13.28 0.30
N ALA A 10 -21.53 14.44 -0.10
CA ALA A 10 -20.28 15.00 0.42
C ALA A 10 -20.33 15.25 1.93
N ASP A 11 -21.48 15.71 2.46
CA ASP A 11 -21.66 15.98 3.88
C ASP A 11 -21.76 14.70 4.71
N ALA A 12 -22.39 13.65 4.17
CA ALA A 12 -22.56 12.37 4.85
C ALA A 12 -21.32 11.45 4.77
N LEU A 13 -20.46 11.62 3.75
CA LEU A 13 -19.30 10.76 3.53
C LEU A 13 -18.22 11.02 4.58
N LEU A 14 -17.86 9.98 5.33
CA LEU A 14 -16.72 10.00 6.27
C LEU A 14 -15.44 9.51 5.61
N GLY A 15 -15.54 8.50 4.76
CA GLY A 15 -14.40 7.94 4.06
C GLY A 15 -14.79 6.79 3.14
N VAL A 16 -13.83 6.34 2.37
CA VAL A 16 -13.94 5.17 1.49
C VAL A 16 -12.73 4.28 1.74
N LEU A 17 -12.97 3.01 2.06
CA LEU A 17 -11.92 2.03 2.26
C LEU A 17 -11.90 1.05 1.08
N ALA A 18 -10.76 0.98 0.40
CA ALA A 18 -10.45 -0.10 -0.52
C ALA A 18 -9.56 -1.14 0.17
N GLN A 19 -9.80 -2.43 -0.10
CA GLN A 19 -9.03 -3.53 0.46
C GLN A 19 -8.70 -4.56 -0.62
N ARG A 20 -7.50 -5.13 -0.52
CA ARG A 20 -7.06 -6.33 -1.26
C ARG A 20 -6.40 -7.30 -0.30
N LEU A 21 -6.36 -8.58 -0.67
CA LEU A 21 -5.72 -9.62 0.10
C LEU A 21 -4.57 -10.22 -0.72
N ALA A 22 -3.33 -9.96 -0.30
CA ALA A 22 -2.15 -10.62 -0.81
C ALA A 22 -1.87 -11.92 -0.04
N ARG A 23 -1.20 -12.90 -0.66
CA ARG A 23 -0.76 -14.10 0.06
C ARG A 23 0.38 -13.71 1.01
N ARG A 24 0.34 -14.23 2.22
CA ARG A 24 1.38 -14.06 3.21
C ARG A 24 2.46 -15.13 3.01
N VAL A 25 3.73 -14.76 3.09
CA VAL A 25 4.82 -15.74 3.11
C VAL A 25 4.67 -16.69 4.30
N CYS A 26 5.01 -17.93 4.10
CA CYS A 26 4.88 -18.95 5.14
C CYS A 26 5.88 -18.70 6.26
N GLY A 27 5.38 -18.51 7.47
CA GLY A 27 6.23 -18.25 8.65
C GLY A 27 7.15 -19.44 9.03
N ALA A 28 6.77 -20.66 8.63
CA ALA A 28 7.56 -21.85 8.95
C ALA A 28 8.76 -22.05 8.01
N CYS A 29 8.69 -21.59 6.75
CA CYS A 29 9.74 -21.85 5.77
C CYS A 29 10.28 -20.61 5.06
N SER A 30 9.76 -19.43 5.32
CA SER A 30 10.33 -18.22 4.72
C SER A 30 11.70 -17.93 5.30
N VAL A 31 12.62 -17.52 4.42
CA VAL A 31 13.96 -17.07 4.80
C VAL A 31 14.00 -15.55 4.69
N LYS A 32 14.61 -14.91 5.68
CA LYS A 32 14.88 -13.46 5.63
C LYS A 32 16.28 -13.27 5.04
N GLU A 33 16.34 -12.56 3.93
CA GLU A 33 17.58 -12.23 3.24
C GLU A 33 17.76 -10.72 3.17
N GLU A 34 18.99 -10.27 3.26
CA GLU A 34 19.33 -8.87 3.05
C GLU A 34 18.92 -8.46 1.63
N ALA A 35 18.16 -7.37 1.53
CA ALA A 35 17.75 -6.83 0.25
C ALA A 35 18.92 -6.21 -0.49
N ALA A 36 19.07 -6.52 -1.78
CA ALA A 36 20.02 -5.82 -2.63
C ALA A 36 19.62 -4.35 -2.79
N GLU A 37 20.60 -3.48 -2.99
CA GLU A 37 20.36 -2.04 -3.15
C GLU A 37 19.44 -1.74 -4.33
N GLU A 38 19.65 -2.41 -5.45
CA GLU A 38 18.81 -2.27 -6.64
C GLU A 38 17.36 -2.72 -6.41
N GLU A 39 17.16 -3.72 -5.55
CA GLU A 39 15.81 -4.18 -5.18
C GLU A 39 15.09 -3.14 -4.31
N LEU A 40 15.78 -2.54 -3.36
CA LEU A 40 15.23 -1.46 -2.53
C LEU A 40 14.93 -0.21 -3.34
N GLU A 41 15.82 0.16 -4.28
CA GLU A 41 15.57 1.26 -5.20
C GLU A 41 14.33 1.02 -6.07
N ALA A 42 14.19 -0.18 -6.62
CA ALA A 42 13.02 -0.55 -7.41
C ALA A 42 11.72 -0.50 -6.58
N LEU A 43 11.75 -0.96 -5.33
CA LEU A 43 10.60 -0.86 -4.42
C LEU A 43 10.27 0.61 -4.09
N ALA A 44 11.29 1.45 -3.87
CA ALA A 44 11.09 2.86 -3.57
C ALA A 44 10.54 3.64 -4.77
N LEU A 45 11.01 3.34 -5.98
CA LEU A 45 10.45 3.89 -7.22
C LEU A 45 8.98 3.51 -7.39
N GLU A 46 8.64 2.24 -7.16
CA GLU A 46 7.26 1.76 -7.25
C GLU A 46 6.37 2.34 -6.13
N TYR A 47 6.92 2.55 -4.95
CA TYR A 47 6.23 3.20 -3.83
C TYR A 47 5.90 4.67 -4.12
N CYS A 48 6.80 5.36 -4.80
CA CYS A 48 6.64 6.77 -5.15
C CYS A 48 5.82 7.01 -6.43
N ALA A 49 5.49 5.95 -7.17
CA ALA A 49 4.66 6.06 -8.37
C ALA A 49 3.33 6.76 -8.03
N ASP A 50 2.94 7.72 -8.85
CA ASP A 50 1.73 8.53 -8.67
C ASP A 50 1.67 9.35 -7.36
N SER A 51 2.84 9.64 -6.75
CA SER A 51 2.94 10.47 -5.55
C SER A 51 3.99 11.56 -5.71
N SER A 52 3.99 12.55 -4.81
CA SER A 52 5.02 13.60 -4.74
C SER A 52 6.23 13.19 -3.89
N LEU A 53 6.29 11.95 -3.43
CA LEU A 53 7.39 11.43 -2.62
C LEU A 53 8.63 11.20 -3.47
N HIS A 54 9.80 11.39 -2.87
CA HIS A 54 11.08 11.14 -3.52
C HIS A 54 11.64 9.76 -3.10
N PRO A 55 12.07 8.89 -4.03
CA PRO A 55 12.57 7.55 -3.70
C PRO A 55 13.70 7.54 -2.66
N ALA A 56 14.63 8.51 -2.75
CA ALA A 56 15.72 8.62 -1.79
C ALA A 56 15.25 8.88 -0.35
N ASP A 57 14.21 9.71 -0.17
CA ASP A 57 13.65 10.00 1.15
C ASP A 57 12.92 8.79 1.72
N VAL A 58 12.21 8.04 0.87
CA VAL A 58 11.55 6.79 1.25
C VAL A 58 12.57 5.74 1.68
N LEU A 59 13.66 5.57 0.93
CA LEU A 59 14.75 4.66 1.29
C LEU A 59 15.39 5.05 2.62
N ALA A 60 15.72 6.32 2.80
CA ALA A 60 16.28 6.84 4.05
C ALA A 60 15.33 6.59 5.23
N HIS A 61 14.02 6.77 5.02
CA HIS A 61 13.01 6.47 6.02
C HIS A 61 13.00 4.98 6.40
N TRP A 62 12.96 4.08 5.42
CA TRP A 62 12.98 2.63 5.70
C TRP A 62 14.26 2.20 6.43
N GLN A 63 15.41 2.73 6.01
CA GLN A 63 16.70 2.48 6.66
C GLN A 63 16.72 2.99 8.11
N SER A 64 16.12 4.15 8.38
CA SER A 64 16.04 4.71 9.74
C SER A 64 15.14 3.90 10.68
N GLN A 65 14.14 3.20 10.15
CA GLN A 65 13.25 2.32 10.92
C GLN A 65 13.85 0.91 11.13
N ALA A 66 14.77 0.51 10.28
CA ALA A 66 15.44 -0.78 10.40
C ALA A 66 16.57 -0.70 11.45
N ASN A 67 16.64 -1.70 12.33
CA ASN A 67 17.77 -1.85 13.27
C ASN A 67 18.91 -2.65 12.62
N GLY A 68 19.34 -2.23 11.42
CA GLY A 68 20.33 -2.93 10.60
C GLY A 68 19.90 -2.99 9.14
N PRO A 69 20.43 -3.96 8.34
CA PRO A 69 20.04 -4.10 6.95
C PRO A 69 18.55 -4.45 6.82
N ILE A 70 17.92 -3.97 5.75
CA ILE A 70 16.52 -4.30 5.45
C ILE A 70 16.48 -5.75 4.95
N LEU A 71 15.72 -6.58 5.68
CA LEU A 71 15.56 -7.99 5.37
C LEU A 71 14.22 -8.23 4.71
N LEU A 72 14.24 -8.78 3.49
CA LEU A 72 13.04 -9.19 2.78
C LEU A 72 12.78 -10.70 2.97
N ALA A 73 11.51 -11.06 3.12
CA ALA A 73 11.13 -12.46 3.24
C ALA A 73 11.06 -13.12 1.88
N ARG A 74 11.72 -14.29 1.75
CA ARG A 74 11.71 -15.14 0.56
C ARG A 74 10.83 -16.36 0.81
N ALA A 75 9.87 -16.58 -0.08
CA ALA A 75 9.02 -17.76 -0.05
C ALA A 75 9.84 -18.99 -0.49
N GLN A 76 9.85 -20.04 0.33
CA GLN A 76 10.53 -21.30 0.02
C GLN A 76 9.52 -22.38 -0.36
N GLY A 77 9.06 -23.12 0.58
CA GLY A 77 8.10 -24.21 0.46
C GLY A 77 8.36 -25.25 1.55
N CYS A 78 7.29 -25.75 2.17
CA CYS A 78 7.35 -26.81 3.17
C CYS A 78 6.01 -27.54 3.25
N ALA A 79 5.95 -28.59 4.05
CA ALA A 79 4.72 -29.37 4.24
C ALA A 79 3.55 -28.52 4.76
N GLU A 80 3.80 -27.55 5.66
CA GLU A 80 2.75 -26.70 6.23
C GLU A 80 2.10 -25.78 5.21
N CYS A 81 2.80 -25.37 4.18
CA CYS A 81 2.27 -24.53 3.10
C CYS A 81 2.00 -25.31 1.81
N ALA A 82 1.97 -26.63 1.86
CA ALA A 82 1.86 -27.52 0.70
C ALA A 82 2.86 -27.15 -0.41
N ASN A 83 4.10 -26.88 -0.04
CA ASN A 83 5.21 -26.44 -0.90
C ASN A 83 4.98 -25.16 -1.70
N SER A 84 3.95 -24.38 -1.36
CA SER A 84 3.66 -23.13 -2.06
C SER A 84 4.54 -21.95 -1.64
N GLY A 85 5.16 -22.00 -0.47
CA GLY A 85 5.89 -20.90 0.15
C GLY A 85 4.99 -19.85 0.82
N TYR A 86 3.65 -20.00 0.75
CA TYR A 86 2.69 -19.05 1.31
C TYR A 86 1.68 -19.73 2.21
N ASN A 87 1.37 -19.10 3.34
CA ASN A 87 0.34 -19.54 4.28
C ASN A 87 -0.40 -18.34 4.86
N GLY A 88 -1.72 -18.30 4.64
CA GLY A 88 -2.58 -17.20 5.04
C GLY A 88 -2.54 -16.01 4.07
N ARG A 89 -3.12 -14.91 4.51
CA ARG A 89 -3.27 -13.67 3.73
C ARG A 89 -2.93 -12.46 4.58
N VAL A 90 -2.54 -11.36 3.91
CA VAL A 90 -2.30 -10.05 4.52
C VAL A 90 -3.17 -9.02 3.80
N GLY A 91 -3.84 -8.15 4.56
CA GLY A 91 -4.64 -7.07 4.01
C GLY A 91 -3.79 -5.90 3.53
N LEU A 92 -4.12 -5.41 2.34
CA LEU A 92 -3.62 -4.15 1.79
C LEU A 92 -4.78 -3.17 1.81
N TYR A 93 -4.52 -1.96 2.23
CA TYR A 93 -5.58 -0.97 2.47
C TYR A 93 -5.25 0.36 1.82
N GLU A 94 -6.28 1.00 1.27
CA GLU A 94 -6.26 2.37 0.84
C GLU A 94 -7.48 3.06 1.48
N LEU A 95 -7.23 4.04 2.35
CA LEU A 95 -8.28 4.76 3.04
C LEU A 95 -8.31 6.21 2.58
N PHE A 96 -9.37 6.56 1.84
CA PHE A 96 -9.75 7.93 1.59
C PHE A 96 -10.55 8.46 2.80
N ALA A 97 -10.03 9.44 3.50
CA ALA A 97 -10.75 10.15 4.55
C ALA A 97 -11.33 11.46 4.01
N ALA A 98 -12.63 11.66 4.13
CA ALA A 98 -13.29 12.86 3.64
C ALA A 98 -13.04 14.04 4.59
N ASP A 99 -12.12 14.91 4.21
CA ASP A 99 -11.84 16.18 4.89
C ASP A 99 -12.62 17.36 4.30
N ARG A 100 -12.41 18.56 4.83
CA ARG A 100 -13.07 19.77 4.36
C ARG A 100 -12.75 20.08 2.89
N LYS A 101 -11.52 19.87 2.45
CA LYS A 101 -11.05 20.17 1.09
C LYS A 101 -11.65 19.19 0.09
N THR A 102 -11.60 17.91 0.36
CA THR A 102 -12.15 16.87 -0.50
C THR A 102 -13.67 16.93 -0.58
N ARG A 103 -14.36 17.25 0.52
CA ARG A 103 -15.81 17.51 0.51
C ARG A 103 -16.19 18.69 -0.37
N ALA A 104 -15.44 19.81 -0.30
CA ALA A 104 -15.67 20.97 -1.15
C ALA A 104 -15.46 20.64 -2.65
N LEU A 105 -14.46 19.82 -2.99
CA LEU A 105 -14.24 19.33 -4.36
C LEU A 105 -15.40 18.45 -4.84
N MET A 106 -15.89 17.53 -4.00
CA MET A 106 -17.06 16.71 -4.34
C MET A 106 -18.32 17.54 -4.57
N GLN A 107 -18.59 18.54 -3.74
CA GLN A 107 -19.73 19.45 -3.90
C GLN A 107 -19.66 20.24 -5.22
N LYS A 108 -18.46 20.64 -5.64
CA LYS A 108 -18.20 21.33 -6.91
C LYS A 108 -18.14 20.40 -8.13
N LYS A 109 -18.33 19.09 -7.92
CA LYS A 109 -18.14 18.06 -8.96
C LYS A 109 -16.74 18.13 -9.60
N GLY A 110 -15.72 18.37 -8.76
CA GLY A 110 -14.30 18.38 -9.19
C GLY A 110 -13.89 17.08 -9.89
N ALA A 111 -12.84 17.14 -10.69
CA ALA A 111 -12.31 15.99 -11.38
C ALA A 111 -11.80 14.92 -10.37
N ILE A 112 -11.83 13.66 -10.79
CA ILE A 112 -11.36 12.55 -9.93
C ILE A 112 -9.89 12.73 -9.58
N GLU A 113 -9.09 13.21 -10.52
CA GLU A 113 -7.67 13.47 -10.35
C GLU A 113 -7.41 14.51 -9.27
N GLU A 114 -8.21 15.60 -9.20
CA GLU A 114 -8.12 16.62 -8.17
C GLU A 114 -8.47 16.07 -6.77
N LEU A 115 -9.47 15.18 -6.71
CA LEU A 115 -9.84 14.50 -5.47
C LEU A 115 -8.73 13.57 -4.98
N GLN A 116 -8.14 12.79 -5.89
CA GLN A 116 -7.04 11.88 -5.57
C GLN A 116 -5.79 12.65 -5.12
N GLU A 117 -5.44 13.73 -5.80
CA GLU A 117 -4.32 14.60 -5.42
C GLU A 117 -4.55 15.22 -4.04
N ALA A 118 -5.75 15.75 -3.77
CA ALA A 118 -6.08 16.29 -2.48
C ALA A 118 -6.03 15.24 -1.36
N ALA A 119 -6.48 14.02 -1.63
CA ALA A 119 -6.43 12.92 -0.68
C ALA A 119 -4.99 12.48 -0.38
N ARG A 120 -4.15 12.35 -1.42
CA ARG A 120 -2.72 12.04 -1.25
C ARG A 120 -1.99 13.14 -0.47
N ALA A 121 -2.26 14.41 -0.77
CA ALA A 121 -1.71 15.53 -0.01
C ALA A 121 -2.15 15.54 1.46
N ALA A 122 -3.32 14.96 1.76
CA ALA A 122 -3.82 14.75 3.13
C ALA A 122 -3.27 13.48 3.82
N GLY A 123 -2.36 12.74 3.15
CA GLY A 123 -1.70 11.56 3.71
C GLY A 123 -2.34 10.22 3.35
N MET A 124 -3.21 10.16 2.35
CA MET A 124 -3.74 8.89 1.86
C MET A 124 -2.62 8.08 1.20
N SER A 125 -2.42 6.85 1.69
CA SER A 125 -1.54 5.85 1.05
C SER A 125 -2.33 5.00 0.07
N THR A 126 -1.73 4.64 -1.05
CA THR A 126 -2.35 3.77 -2.05
C THR A 126 -2.28 2.29 -1.63
N LEU A 127 -3.10 1.43 -2.25
CA LEU A 127 -3.02 -0.03 -2.07
C LEU A 127 -1.62 -0.56 -2.36
N ARG A 128 -0.93 -0.01 -3.37
CA ARG A 128 0.44 -0.39 -3.75
C ARG A 128 1.44 0.00 -2.67
N GLN A 129 1.36 1.22 -2.14
CA GLN A 129 2.18 1.67 -1.02
C GLN A 129 1.98 0.78 0.22
N SER A 130 0.72 0.51 0.58
CA SER A 130 0.40 -0.42 1.66
C SER A 130 1.00 -1.81 1.43
N GLY A 131 1.00 -2.30 0.18
CA GLY A 131 1.62 -3.58 -0.19
C GLY A 131 3.14 -3.56 -0.01
N ILE A 132 3.81 -2.51 -0.46
CA ILE A 132 5.27 -2.37 -0.36
C ILE A 132 5.71 -2.28 1.11
N GLU A 133 4.96 -1.58 1.96
CA GLU A 133 5.20 -1.57 3.41
C GLU A 133 5.13 -2.99 4.01
N LYS A 134 4.20 -3.83 3.53
CA LYS A 134 4.11 -5.23 3.95
C LYS A 134 5.28 -6.09 3.43
N ILE A 135 5.85 -5.74 2.26
CA ILE A 135 7.08 -6.39 1.75
C ILE A 135 8.26 -6.02 2.65
N VAL A 136 8.49 -4.74 2.92
CA VAL A 136 9.56 -4.25 3.81
C VAL A 136 9.39 -4.81 5.22
N GLY A 137 8.15 -4.98 5.69
CA GLY A 137 7.82 -5.66 6.95
C GLY A 137 7.96 -7.19 6.94
N GLY A 138 8.35 -7.81 5.80
CA GLY A 138 8.59 -9.25 5.70
C GLY A 138 7.32 -10.11 5.72
N LEU A 139 6.16 -9.57 5.37
CA LEU A 139 4.88 -10.30 5.41
C LEU A 139 4.45 -10.90 4.08
N THR A 140 4.90 -10.34 2.97
CA THR A 140 4.57 -10.76 1.60
C THR A 140 5.73 -10.42 0.67
N ASP A 141 5.59 -10.67 -0.61
CA ASP A 141 6.59 -10.33 -1.63
C ASP A 141 5.97 -9.49 -2.77
N LEU A 142 6.84 -8.96 -3.64
CA LEU A 142 6.46 -8.08 -4.73
C LEU A 142 5.54 -8.77 -5.75
N LYS A 143 5.75 -10.07 -5.98
CA LYS A 143 4.90 -10.86 -6.88
C LYS A 143 3.45 -10.87 -6.40
N GLN A 144 3.23 -11.05 -5.10
CA GLN A 144 1.90 -11.10 -4.51
C GLN A 144 1.23 -9.72 -4.51
N VAL A 145 1.99 -8.66 -4.24
CA VAL A 145 1.47 -7.28 -4.26
C VAL A 145 1.05 -6.89 -5.67
N ARG A 146 1.90 -7.13 -6.68
CA ARG A 146 1.58 -6.84 -8.08
C ARG A 146 0.38 -7.66 -8.60
N ALA A 147 0.20 -8.89 -8.13
CA ALA A 147 -0.94 -9.71 -8.52
C ALA A 147 -2.30 -9.16 -8.08
N VAL A 148 -2.35 -8.32 -7.04
CA VAL A 148 -3.60 -7.81 -6.47
C VAL A 148 -3.77 -6.29 -6.60
N CYS A 149 -2.69 -5.55 -6.88
CA CYS A 149 -2.74 -4.09 -7.07
C CYS A 149 -2.73 -3.65 -8.54
N GLY A 150 -2.62 -4.58 -9.49
CA GLY A 150 -2.71 -4.37 -10.92
C GLY A 150 -1.48 -3.76 -11.52
#